data_130b8fd956882ba6fdaa13ff283c2d78
#
_entry.id   130b8fd956882ba6fdaa13ff283c2d78
#
_cell.length_a   1.000
_cell.length_b   1.000
_cell.length_c   1.000
_cell.angle_alpha   90.00
_cell.angle_beta   90.00
_cell.angle_gamma   90.00
#
_symmetry.space_group_name_H-M   'P 1'
#
loop_
_entity.id
_entity.type
_entity.pdbx_description
1 polymer ?
#
loop_
_entity_poly.entity_id
_entity_poly.type
_entity_poly.pdbx_seq_one_letter_code
_entity_poly.pdbx_strand_id
1 'polypeptide(L)'
;MRAWAEQSAGHDRAAIGLVEPVLDGTVTPVLPHTIVEALLLSASAGVSEGDVRTARRALRKALSSGASLGIMRPFAMTAGQARELLAEHLGRSDTTDPFAIRALAVVDRPGARAARLDAIEQELLVRLPSALSISQIARELRIPPTEASTRIHAIYRKLGASSRRTAVSVAHEEGLLH
;
A
#
# COMPACT_ATOMS: atom_id res chain seq x y z
N MET A 1 6.38 10.25 4.91
CA MET A 1 5.40 10.79 3.92
C MET A 1 5.93 10.71 2.49
N ARG A 2 7.14 11.24 2.18
CA ARG A 2 7.66 11.26 0.79
C ARG A 2 7.88 9.85 0.21
N ALA A 3 8.46 8.91 0.96
CA ALA A 3 8.69 7.55 0.52
C ALA A 3 7.39 6.80 0.16
N TRP A 4 6.32 6.99 0.92
CA TRP A 4 5.01 6.44 0.57
C TRP A 4 4.42 7.05 -0.70
N ALA A 5 4.64 8.35 -0.95
CA ALA A 5 4.21 9.00 -2.18
C ALA A 5 4.94 8.43 -3.40
N GLU A 6 6.26 8.23 -3.32
CA GLU A 6 7.06 7.60 -4.37
C GLU A 6 6.59 6.16 -4.65
N GLN A 7 6.36 5.36 -3.60
CA GLN A 7 5.85 4.01 -3.76
C GLN A 7 4.44 4.00 -4.39
N SER A 8 3.56 4.89 -3.94
CA SER A 8 2.22 5.02 -4.53
C SER A 8 2.26 5.41 -6.00
N ALA A 9 3.27 6.18 -6.42
CA ALA A 9 3.52 6.52 -7.82
C ALA A 9 4.18 5.39 -8.63
N GLY A 10 4.59 4.28 -7.99
CA GLY A 10 5.28 3.16 -8.66
C GLY A 10 6.79 3.29 -8.72
N HIS A 11 7.34 4.27 -8.03
CA HIS A 11 8.77 4.52 -7.99
C HIS A 11 9.40 3.75 -6.80
N ASP A 12 9.26 2.43 -6.76
CA ASP A 12 9.69 1.60 -5.64
C ASP A 12 11.18 1.80 -5.30
N ARG A 13 12.04 1.92 -6.31
CA ARG A 13 13.47 2.17 -6.12
C ARG A 13 13.76 3.54 -5.47
N ALA A 14 13.03 4.58 -5.86
CA ALA A 14 13.16 5.91 -5.24
C ALA A 14 12.64 5.88 -3.80
N ALA A 15 11.52 5.19 -3.55
CA ALA A 15 10.96 5.01 -2.21
C ALA A 15 11.96 4.29 -1.27
N ILE A 16 12.62 3.22 -1.75
CA ILE A 16 13.63 2.48 -0.99
C ILE A 16 14.84 3.37 -0.69
N GLY A 17 15.38 4.10 -1.66
CA GLY A 17 16.51 5.01 -1.43
C GLY A 17 16.25 6.07 -0.35
N LEU A 18 14.98 6.48 -0.16
CA LEU A 18 14.60 7.41 0.90
C LEU A 18 14.60 6.79 2.30
N VAL A 19 14.40 5.48 2.42
CA VAL A 19 14.31 4.77 3.72
C VAL A 19 15.54 3.93 4.03
N GLU A 20 16.39 3.70 3.05
CA GLU A 20 17.62 2.92 3.20
C GLU A 20 18.52 3.40 4.36
N PRO A 21 18.77 4.72 4.55
CA PRO A 21 19.55 5.21 5.68
C PRO A 21 18.95 4.89 7.06
N VAL A 22 17.63 4.66 7.12
CA VAL A 22 16.95 4.22 8.35
C VAL A 22 17.08 2.70 8.51
N LEU A 23 17.06 1.95 7.41
CA LEU A 23 17.12 0.49 7.42
C LEU A 23 18.52 -0.03 7.74
N ASP A 24 19.57 0.67 7.28
CA ASP A 24 20.97 0.34 7.53
C ASP A 24 21.52 0.92 8.86
N GLY A 25 20.73 1.79 9.51
CA GLY A 25 21.07 2.40 10.81
C GLY A 25 21.98 3.62 10.73
N THR A 26 22.30 4.14 9.53
CA THR A 26 23.06 5.39 9.35
C THR A 26 22.29 6.60 9.84
N VAL A 27 20.96 6.54 9.81
CA VAL A 27 20.07 7.57 10.35
C VAL A 27 19.16 6.96 11.41
N THR A 28 19.23 7.50 12.63
CA THR A 28 18.28 7.14 13.69
C THR A 28 17.03 7.99 13.53
N PRO A 29 15.85 7.38 13.28
CA PRO A 29 14.62 8.14 13.12
C PRO A 29 14.18 8.77 14.45
N VAL A 30 13.77 10.03 14.39
CA VAL A 30 13.24 10.77 15.56
C VAL A 30 11.91 10.17 16.04
N LEU A 31 11.11 9.66 15.10
CA LEU A 31 9.81 9.09 15.39
C LEU A 31 9.87 7.56 15.33
N PRO A 32 9.48 6.84 16.40
CA PRO A 32 9.57 5.38 16.46
C PRO A 32 8.84 4.64 15.34
N HIS A 33 7.73 5.19 14.83
CA HIS A 33 6.97 4.56 13.75
C HIS A 33 7.70 4.57 12.40
N THR A 34 8.68 5.45 12.21
CA THR A 34 9.42 5.56 10.94
C THR A 34 10.17 4.28 10.60
N ILE A 35 10.70 3.55 11.59
CA ILE A 35 11.36 2.26 11.33
C ILE A 35 10.36 1.22 10.84
N VAL A 36 9.16 1.20 11.40
CA VAL A 36 8.10 0.27 10.98
C VAL A 36 7.64 0.61 9.55
N GLU A 37 7.48 1.90 9.25
CA GLU A 37 7.15 2.36 7.89
C GLU A 37 8.23 1.98 6.88
N ALA A 38 9.50 2.21 7.19
CA ALA A 38 10.63 1.86 6.34
C ALA A 38 10.68 0.34 6.04
N LEU A 39 10.45 -0.48 7.06
CA LEU A 39 10.42 -1.94 6.92
C LEU A 39 9.23 -2.41 6.08
N LEU A 40 8.05 -1.80 6.22
CA LEU A 40 6.88 -2.13 5.41
C LEU A 40 7.07 -1.71 3.95
N LEU A 41 7.69 -0.55 3.71
CA LEU A 41 8.07 -0.12 2.35
C LEU A 41 9.07 -1.11 1.72
N SER A 42 10.08 -1.54 2.48
CA SER A 42 11.04 -2.55 2.02
C SER A 42 10.37 -3.89 1.73
N ALA A 43 9.37 -4.29 2.54
CA ALA A 43 8.61 -5.51 2.30
C ALA A 43 7.80 -5.42 0.99
N SER A 44 7.11 -4.32 0.76
CA SER A 44 6.33 -4.10 -0.46
C SER A 44 7.21 -4.05 -1.72
N ALA A 45 8.34 -3.34 -1.66
CA ALA A 45 9.28 -3.27 -2.79
C ALA A 45 9.87 -4.65 -3.12
N GLY A 46 10.24 -5.44 -2.10
CA GLY A 46 10.72 -6.80 -2.30
C GLY A 46 9.70 -7.70 -3.01
N VAL A 47 8.39 -7.51 -2.76
CA VAL A 47 7.34 -8.22 -3.52
C VAL A 47 7.32 -7.75 -4.97
N SER A 48 7.34 -6.44 -5.21
CA SER A 48 7.34 -5.87 -6.57
C SER A 48 8.54 -6.33 -7.40
N GLU A 49 9.71 -6.49 -6.76
CA GLU A 49 10.95 -6.93 -7.40
C GLU A 49 11.07 -8.48 -7.48
N GLY A 50 10.13 -9.23 -6.89
CA GLY A 50 10.17 -10.69 -6.83
C GLY A 50 11.14 -11.26 -5.79
N ASP A 51 11.77 -10.42 -4.96
CA ASP A 51 12.60 -10.87 -3.84
C ASP A 51 11.78 -11.17 -2.59
N VAL A 52 11.09 -12.29 -2.64
CA VAL A 52 10.22 -12.77 -1.56
C VAL A 52 10.99 -12.99 -0.24
N ARG A 53 12.30 -13.31 -0.30
CA ARG A 53 13.11 -13.51 0.92
C ARG A 53 13.31 -12.21 1.67
N THR A 54 13.71 -11.15 0.95
CA THR A 54 13.86 -9.81 1.52
C THR A 54 12.53 -9.28 2.01
N ALA A 55 11.45 -9.43 1.22
CA ALA A 55 10.11 -9.02 1.61
C ALA A 55 9.67 -9.65 2.94
N ARG A 56 9.80 -10.97 3.09
CA ARG A 56 9.45 -11.68 4.34
C ARG A 56 10.32 -11.29 5.52
N ARG A 57 11.61 -11.05 5.30
CA ARG A 57 12.52 -10.60 6.36
C ARG A 57 12.11 -9.20 6.85
N ALA A 58 11.83 -8.29 5.95
CA ALA A 58 11.39 -6.94 6.26
C ALA A 58 10.05 -6.95 7.01
N LEU A 59 9.07 -7.75 6.55
CA LEU A 59 7.78 -7.89 7.24
C LEU A 59 7.93 -8.41 8.68
N ARG A 60 8.73 -9.46 8.90
CA ARG A 60 8.96 -9.99 10.25
C ARG A 60 9.58 -8.96 11.18
N LYS A 61 10.54 -8.17 10.68
CA LYS A 61 11.13 -7.07 11.45
C LYS A 61 10.09 -5.98 11.74
N ALA A 62 9.23 -5.64 10.76
CA ALA A 62 8.16 -4.66 10.95
C ALA A 62 7.17 -5.12 12.02
N LEU A 63 6.75 -6.39 12.00
CA LEU A 63 5.87 -6.98 13.01
C LEU A 63 6.51 -6.95 14.39
N SER A 64 7.75 -7.41 14.52
CA SER A 64 8.48 -7.39 15.79
C SER A 64 8.65 -5.97 16.34
N SER A 65 9.07 -5.00 15.51
CA SER A 65 9.21 -3.61 15.92
C SER A 65 7.85 -2.98 16.24
N GLY A 66 6.81 -3.24 15.44
CA GLY A 66 5.46 -2.75 15.68
C GLY A 66 4.88 -3.29 16.99
N ALA A 67 5.10 -4.58 17.28
CA ALA A 67 4.66 -5.21 18.53
C ALA A 67 5.38 -4.61 19.75
N SER A 68 6.70 -4.48 19.71
CA SER A 68 7.49 -3.93 20.81
C SER A 68 7.17 -2.47 21.11
N LEU A 69 6.84 -1.68 20.10
CA LEU A 69 6.53 -0.26 20.22
C LEU A 69 5.02 0.02 20.39
N GLY A 70 4.16 -1.00 20.27
CA GLY A 70 2.71 -0.83 20.29
C GLY A 70 2.14 -0.06 19.08
N ILE A 71 2.86 -0.04 17.96
CA ILE A 71 2.56 0.80 16.80
C ILE A 71 1.83 -0.01 15.72
N MET A 72 0.55 0.30 15.48
CA MET A 72 -0.29 -0.38 14.48
C MET A 72 -0.56 0.45 13.22
N ARG A 73 -0.54 1.79 13.34
CA ARG A 73 -0.92 2.71 12.25
C ARG A 73 -0.20 2.46 10.91
N PRO A 74 1.13 2.20 10.85
CA PRO A 74 1.80 1.95 9.59
C PRO A 74 1.23 0.76 8.81
N PHE A 75 0.75 -0.27 9.51
CA PHE A 75 0.11 -1.43 8.86
C PHE A 75 -1.19 -1.06 8.16
N ALA A 76 -2.00 -0.14 8.73
CA ALA A 76 -3.20 0.37 8.09
C ALA A 76 -2.91 1.14 6.79
N MET A 77 -1.71 1.70 6.66
CA MET A 77 -1.26 2.45 5.46
C MET A 77 -0.63 1.55 4.40
N THR A 78 -0.48 0.26 4.66
CA THR A 78 0.23 -0.67 3.80
C THR A 78 -0.65 -1.10 2.61
N ALA A 79 -0.07 -1.16 1.41
CA ALA A 79 -0.74 -1.58 0.18
C ALA A 79 -1.01 -3.10 0.14
N GLY A 80 -1.86 -3.55 -0.79
CA GLY A 80 -2.33 -4.94 -0.91
C GLY A 80 -1.25 -6.02 -0.90
N GLN A 81 -0.05 -5.73 -1.44
CA GLN A 81 1.09 -6.66 -1.46
C GLN A 81 1.57 -7.09 -0.05
N ALA A 82 1.59 -6.15 0.90
CA ALA A 82 1.96 -6.50 2.27
C ALA A 82 0.83 -7.26 3.00
N ARG A 83 -0.42 -7.10 2.57
CA ARG A 83 -1.55 -7.91 3.04
C ARG A 83 -1.34 -9.39 2.70
N GLU A 84 -0.97 -9.68 1.45
CA GLU A 84 -0.70 -11.06 1.01
C GLU A 84 0.45 -11.68 1.80
N LEU A 85 1.53 -10.93 2.01
CA LEU A 85 2.64 -11.35 2.85
C LEU A 85 2.24 -11.60 4.31
N LEU A 86 1.36 -10.75 4.87
CA LEU A 86 0.83 -10.93 6.23
C LEU A 86 -0.03 -12.19 6.33
N ALA A 87 -0.92 -12.41 5.36
CA ALA A 87 -1.75 -13.62 5.30
C ALA A 87 -0.88 -14.87 5.15
N GLU A 88 0.13 -14.83 4.28
CA GLU A 88 1.09 -15.92 4.12
C GLU A 88 1.92 -16.16 5.38
N HIS A 89 2.35 -15.09 6.07
CA HIS A 89 3.08 -15.21 7.33
C HIS A 89 2.25 -15.95 8.38
N LEU A 90 0.98 -15.61 8.55
CA LEU A 90 0.07 -16.26 9.48
C LEU A 90 -0.24 -17.71 9.08
N GLY A 91 -0.39 -17.98 7.78
CA GLY A 91 -0.66 -19.35 7.30
C GLY A 91 0.52 -20.32 7.41
N ARG A 92 1.75 -19.81 7.54
CA ARG A 92 2.97 -20.62 7.65
C ARG A 92 3.50 -20.76 9.08
N SER A 93 3.04 -19.93 9.98
CA SER A 93 3.45 -19.96 11.38
C SER A 93 2.51 -20.87 12.17
N ASP A 94 3.04 -21.94 12.73
CA ASP A 94 2.34 -22.74 13.75
C ASP A 94 2.05 -21.91 15.02
N THR A 95 2.63 -20.73 15.11
CA THR A 95 2.47 -19.82 16.22
C THR A 95 1.48 -18.73 15.85
N THR A 96 0.40 -18.65 16.58
CA THR A 96 -0.57 -17.56 16.49
C THR A 96 0.10 -16.28 16.97
N ASP A 97 0.56 -15.42 16.06
CA ASP A 97 1.09 -14.09 16.38
C ASP A 97 -0.08 -13.10 16.56
N PRO A 98 -0.42 -12.71 17.82
CA PRO A 98 -1.57 -11.85 18.08
C PRO A 98 -1.41 -10.46 17.45
N PHE A 99 -0.18 -10.00 17.27
CA PHE A 99 0.08 -8.72 16.65
C PHE A 99 -0.13 -8.79 15.13
N ALA A 100 0.37 -9.86 14.47
CA ALA A 100 0.17 -10.07 13.04
C ALA A 100 -1.33 -10.25 12.69
N ILE A 101 -2.10 -10.97 13.53
CA ILE A 101 -3.57 -11.09 13.37
C ILE A 101 -4.23 -9.71 13.42
N ARG A 102 -3.90 -8.88 14.41
CA ARG A 102 -4.45 -7.52 14.52
C ARG A 102 -4.00 -6.63 13.36
N ALA A 103 -2.75 -6.77 12.92
CA ALA A 103 -2.23 -6.04 11.77
C ALA A 103 -3.01 -6.38 10.49
N LEU A 104 -3.28 -7.67 10.25
CA LEU A 104 -4.08 -8.11 9.11
C LEU A 104 -5.53 -7.57 9.20
N ALA A 105 -6.15 -7.64 10.38
CA ALA A 105 -7.50 -7.11 10.59
C ALA A 105 -7.57 -5.58 10.36
N VAL A 106 -6.51 -4.84 10.66
CA VAL A 106 -6.44 -3.40 10.40
C VAL A 106 -6.26 -3.12 8.91
N VAL A 107 -5.45 -3.93 8.20
CA VAL A 107 -5.28 -3.84 6.74
C VAL A 107 -6.59 -4.17 6.02
N ASP A 108 -7.35 -5.13 6.53
CA ASP A 108 -8.62 -5.59 5.95
C ASP A 108 -9.83 -4.74 6.35
N ARG A 109 -9.66 -3.74 7.21
CA ARG A 109 -10.79 -2.91 7.67
C ARG A 109 -11.45 -2.21 6.48
N PRO A 110 -12.78 -2.31 6.34
CA PRO A 110 -13.53 -1.54 5.35
C PRO A 110 -13.20 -0.04 5.46
N GLY A 111 -12.92 0.61 4.33
CA GLY A 111 -12.50 2.01 4.29
C GLY A 111 -10.99 2.28 4.52
N ALA A 112 -10.20 1.30 4.95
CA ALA A 112 -8.74 1.48 5.05
C ALA A 112 -8.10 1.75 3.68
N ARG A 113 -8.67 1.22 2.61
CA ARG A 113 -8.25 1.49 1.23
C ARG A 113 -8.72 2.86 0.72
N ALA A 114 -9.91 3.32 1.15
CA ALA A 114 -10.40 4.68 0.86
C ALA A 114 -9.47 5.75 1.40
N ALA A 115 -9.01 5.59 2.63
CA ALA A 115 -8.09 6.53 3.29
C ALA A 115 -6.71 6.63 2.60
N ARG A 116 -6.41 5.76 1.63
CA ARG A 116 -5.17 5.75 0.84
C ARG A 116 -5.29 6.49 -0.49
N LEU A 117 -6.51 6.77 -0.94
CA LEU A 117 -6.75 7.52 -2.16
C LEU A 117 -6.67 9.01 -1.86
N ASP A 118 -5.92 9.75 -2.68
CA ASP A 118 -5.98 11.20 -2.66
C ASP A 118 -7.26 11.71 -3.33
N ALA A 119 -7.53 13.03 -3.22
CA ALA A 119 -8.76 13.63 -3.75
C ALA A 119 -8.94 13.39 -5.27
N ILE A 120 -7.85 13.46 -6.04
CA ILE A 120 -7.89 13.22 -7.50
C ILE A 120 -8.12 11.75 -7.80
N GLU A 121 -7.49 10.86 -7.04
CA GLU A 121 -7.70 9.41 -7.17
C GLU A 121 -9.14 9.00 -6.82
N GLN A 122 -9.77 9.62 -5.82
CA GLN A 122 -11.17 9.41 -5.51
C GLN A 122 -12.07 9.87 -6.67
N GLU A 123 -11.80 11.03 -7.24
CA GLU A 123 -12.54 11.54 -8.39
C GLU A 123 -12.37 10.66 -9.64
N LEU A 124 -11.18 10.14 -9.86
CA LEU A 124 -10.93 9.16 -10.93
C LEU A 124 -11.69 7.85 -10.67
N LEU A 125 -11.66 7.34 -9.43
CA LEU A 125 -12.35 6.11 -9.05
C LEU A 125 -13.85 6.18 -9.31
N VAL A 126 -14.50 7.28 -8.92
CA VAL A 126 -15.94 7.51 -9.15
C VAL A 126 -16.31 7.46 -10.64
N ARG A 127 -15.38 7.80 -11.53
CA ARG A 127 -15.63 7.79 -13.00
C ARG A 127 -15.26 6.46 -13.66
N LEU A 128 -14.56 5.56 -12.97
CA LEU A 128 -14.19 4.25 -13.51
C LEU A 128 -15.39 3.35 -13.88
N PRO A 129 -16.57 3.38 -13.22
CA PRO A 129 -17.72 2.59 -13.65
C PRO A 129 -18.33 3.04 -14.98
N SER A 130 -18.04 4.27 -15.42
CA SER A 130 -18.59 4.82 -16.68
C SER A 130 -18.01 4.13 -17.92
N ALA A 131 -18.64 4.31 -19.07
CA ALA A 131 -18.12 3.83 -20.36
C ALA A 131 -17.00 4.73 -20.95
N LEU A 132 -16.60 5.78 -20.24
CA LEU A 132 -15.59 6.74 -20.70
C LEU A 132 -14.21 6.09 -20.80
N SER A 133 -13.45 6.45 -21.82
CA SER A 133 -12.02 6.15 -21.91
C SER A 133 -11.22 6.95 -20.90
N ILE A 134 -9.99 6.50 -20.58
CA ILE A 134 -9.09 7.23 -19.68
C ILE A 134 -8.85 8.66 -20.18
N SER A 135 -8.71 8.85 -21.49
CA SER A 135 -8.51 10.17 -22.09
C SER A 135 -9.74 11.08 -21.96
N GLN A 136 -10.95 10.51 -21.98
CA GLN A 136 -12.17 11.28 -21.74
C GLN A 136 -12.31 11.66 -20.26
N ILE A 137 -12.03 10.73 -19.33
CA ILE A 137 -12.01 11.02 -17.91
C ILE A 137 -10.96 12.10 -17.58
N ALA A 138 -9.76 12.00 -18.15
CA ALA A 138 -8.70 12.99 -17.98
C ALA A 138 -9.15 14.40 -18.43
N ARG A 139 -9.87 14.48 -19.55
CA ARG A 139 -10.41 15.74 -20.07
C ARG A 139 -11.46 16.34 -19.11
N GLU A 140 -12.35 15.53 -18.57
CA GLU A 140 -13.34 15.98 -17.58
C GLU A 140 -12.69 16.54 -16.32
N LEU A 141 -11.62 15.88 -15.85
CA LEU A 141 -10.87 16.29 -14.66
C LEU A 141 -9.82 17.39 -14.94
N ARG A 142 -9.66 17.79 -16.20
CA ARG A 142 -8.68 18.80 -16.65
C ARG A 142 -7.24 18.44 -16.25
N ILE A 143 -6.90 17.14 -16.31
CA ILE A 143 -5.55 16.63 -16.07
C ILE A 143 -4.99 16.00 -17.36
N PRO A 144 -3.66 15.91 -17.52
CA PRO A 144 -3.05 15.23 -18.66
C PRO A 144 -3.45 13.75 -18.72
N PRO A 145 -3.71 13.16 -19.90
CA PRO A 145 -4.07 11.74 -20.04
C PRO A 145 -3.00 10.78 -19.47
N THR A 146 -1.74 11.17 -19.57
CA THR A 146 -0.61 10.41 -18.98
C THR A 146 -0.68 10.39 -17.45
N GLU A 147 -1.01 11.52 -16.83
CA GLU A 147 -1.22 11.60 -15.38
C GLU A 147 -2.42 10.77 -14.95
N ALA A 148 -3.55 10.87 -15.65
CA ALA A 148 -4.73 10.07 -15.37
C ALA A 148 -4.42 8.57 -15.44
N SER A 149 -3.69 8.12 -16.46
CA SER A 149 -3.27 6.73 -16.60
C SER A 149 -2.40 6.28 -15.42
N THR A 150 -1.39 7.05 -15.06
CA THR A 150 -0.49 6.76 -13.92
C THR A 150 -1.28 6.65 -12.61
N ARG A 151 -2.20 7.59 -12.34
CA ARG A 151 -3.04 7.58 -11.15
C ARG A 151 -4.04 6.42 -11.13
N ILE A 152 -4.63 6.05 -12.28
CA ILE A 152 -5.50 4.89 -12.38
C ILE A 152 -4.73 3.59 -12.06
N HIS A 153 -3.50 3.45 -12.54
CA HIS A 153 -2.66 2.30 -12.16
C HIS A 153 -2.31 2.32 -10.66
N ALA A 154 -2.09 3.50 -10.08
CA ALA A 154 -1.90 3.63 -8.63
C ALA A 154 -3.16 3.23 -7.85
N ILE A 155 -4.36 3.61 -8.31
CA ILE A 155 -5.65 3.18 -7.74
C ILE A 155 -5.76 1.65 -7.80
N TYR A 156 -5.46 1.02 -8.94
CA TYR A 156 -5.52 -0.45 -9.06
C TYR A 156 -4.61 -1.12 -8.04
N ARG A 157 -3.37 -0.66 -7.87
CA ARG A 157 -2.47 -1.19 -6.84
C ARG A 157 -3.00 -0.98 -5.43
N LYS A 158 -3.50 0.21 -5.12
CA LYS A 158 -4.06 0.54 -3.80
C LYS A 158 -5.29 -0.32 -3.45
N LEU A 159 -6.09 -0.69 -4.46
CA LEU A 159 -7.26 -1.56 -4.32
C LEU A 159 -6.92 -3.06 -4.45
N GLY A 160 -5.67 -3.41 -4.81
CA GLY A 160 -5.30 -4.80 -5.10
C GLY A 160 -5.98 -5.35 -6.35
N ALA A 161 -6.30 -4.49 -7.31
CA ALA A 161 -6.99 -4.83 -8.55
C ALA A 161 -6.00 -4.91 -9.72
N SER A 162 -6.25 -5.83 -10.67
CA SER A 162 -5.45 -5.99 -11.88
C SER A 162 -6.08 -5.36 -13.13
N SER A 163 -7.31 -4.87 -13.03
CA SER A 163 -8.05 -4.31 -14.15
C SER A 163 -9.08 -3.28 -13.68
N ARG A 164 -9.60 -2.47 -14.62
CA ARG A 164 -10.70 -1.53 -14.37
C ARG A 164 -11.91 -2.23 -13.75
N ARG A 165 -12.30 -3.38 -14.29
CA ARG A 165 -13.46 -4.15 -13.81
C ARG A 165 -13.27 -4.63 -12.39
N THR A 166 -12.11 -5.20 -12.09
CA THR A 166 -11.78 -5.66 -10.72
C THR A 166 -11.67 -4.49 -9.73
N ALA A 167 -11.12 -3.34 -10.15
CA ALA A 167 -11.05 -2.16 -9.32
C ALA A 167 -12.44 -1.62 -8.96
N VAL A 168 -13.36 -1.59 -9.92
CA VAL A 168 -14.75 -1.17 -9.70
C VAL A 168 -15.48 -2.16 -8.77
N SER A 169 -15.30 -3.47 -8.96
CA SER A 169 -15.88 -4.50 -8.06
C SER A 169 -15.42 -4.32 -6.62
N VAL A 170 -14.10 -4.24 -6.41
CA VAL A 170 -13.52 -4.02 -5.07
C VAL A 170 -14.01 -2.71 -4.46
N ALA A 171 -14.11 -1.64 -5.27
CA ALA A 171 -14.58 -0.35 -4.78
C ALA A 171 -16.04 -0.38 -4.33
N HIS A 172 -16.91 -1.13 -5.00
CA HIS A 172 -18.30 -1.35 -4.56
C HIS A 172 -18.35 -2.20 -3.28
N GLU A 173 -17.60 -3.30 -3.22
CA GLU A 173 -17.52 -4.17 -2.04
C GLU A 173 -17.03 -3.42 -0.78
N GLU A 174 -16.16 -2.41 -0.97
CA GLU A 174 -15.63 -1.59 0.11
C GLU A 174 -16.44 -0.30 0.38
N GLY A 175 -17.55 -0.10 -0.33
CA GLY A 175 -18.39 1.08 -0.15
C GLY A 175 -17.74 2.40 -0.61
N LEU A 176 -16.73 2.34 -1.51
CA LEU A 176 -16.09 3.50 -2.12
C LEU A 176 -16.87 4.06 -3.30
N LEU A 177 -17.74 3.24 -3.87
CA LEU A 177 -18.69 3.56 -4.95
C LEU A 177 -20.10 3.19 -4.49
N HIS A 178 -21.04 4.08 -4.77
CA HIS A 178 -22.46 3.90 -4.49
C HIS A 178 -23.26 3.62 -5.76
#